data_95bd6e9615e5ba75d7ed993dc2d7b63e
#
_entry.id   95bd6e9615e5ba75d7ed993dc2d7b63e
#
_cell.length_a   1.000
_cell.length_b   1.000
_cell.length_c   1.000
_cell.angle_alpha   90.00
_cell.angle_beta   90.00
_cell.angle_gamma   90.00
#
_symmetry.space_group_name_H-M   'P 1'
#
loop_
_entity.id
_entity.type
_entity.pdbx_description
1 polymer ?
#
loop_
_entity_poly.entity_id
_entity_poly.type
_entity_poly.pdbx_seq_one_letter_code
_entity_poly.pdbx_strand_id
1 'polypeptide(L)'
;MRAMLLEQIGQPLQLRELPMPQPGPGEVRVRVLACGVCRTDLHVVDGELPEAPLPIIPGHEIVGQVDALGEGVTGFEPGQRVGIPWLGHTCGTCSYCQHAEENLCDAPQFTGYTRPGGYAEYVVADARFAFALGEEGDPVALAPLLCAGLIGWRSLVKAGDGKRLGLYGFGAAAHIVMQVARWQGRDVYAFSRPGDVAAQDFARSLGAVWAGDSGELPPVPLDAAIIYAPAGELVPAALRALRKGGRVVCAGIHMSDIPSFPYDILWQEREVVSVANLTRQDGLEFFPVAAQVGIHTETHAYPLEQANQALDDLRNGRFQGAAVLVP
;
A
#
# COMPACT_ATOMS: atom_id res chain seq x y z
N MET A 1 13.40 -22.48 -8.79
CA MET A 1 13.24 -21.52 -7.72
C MET A 1 12.14 -21.94 -6.77
N ARG A 2 12.27 -21.65 -5.48
CA ARG A 2 11.20 -21.89 -4.50
C ARG A 2 10.14 -20.76 -4.59
N ALA A 3 8.87 -21.14 -4.45
CA ALA A 3 7.76 -20.20 -4.42
C ALA A 3 6.59 -20.76 -3.59
N MET A 4 5.83 -19.85 -2.99
CA MET A 4 4.57 -20.16 -2.31
C MET A 4 3.41 -19.95 -3.28
N LEU A 5 2.69 -21.03 -3.62
CA LEU A 5 1.60 -21.02 -4.59
C LEU A 5 0.23 -21.09 -3.91
N LEU A 6 -0.68 -20.25 -4.35
CA LEU A 6 -2.12 -20.43 -4.15
C LEU A 6 -2.64 -21.32 -5.28
N GLU A 7 -2.91 -22.59 -4.99
CA GLU A 7 -3.43 -23.56 -5.96
C GLU A 7 -4.97 -23.58 -5.96
N GLN A 8 -5.58 -23.22 -4.84
CA GLN A 8 -7.03 -23.19 -4.67
C GLN A 8 -7.40 -22.07 -3.67
N ILE A 9 -8.41 -21.29 -4.00
CA ILE A 9 -8.96 -20.22 -3.14
C ILE A 9 -9.38 -20.80 -1.78
N GLY A 10 -9.06 -20.07 -0.72
CA GLY A 10 -9.37 -20.44 0.66
C GLY A 10 -8.51 -21.57 1.24
N GLN A 11 -7.51 -22.06 0.49
CA GLN A 11 -6.57 -23.06 0.98
C GLN A 11 -5.21 -22.46 1.31
N PRO A 12 -4.45 -23.08 2.21
CA PRO A 12 -3.08 -22.66 2.51
C PRO A 12 -2.19 -22.68 1.26
N LEU A 13 -1.30 -21.70 1.16
CA LEU A 13 -0.27 -21.65 0.13
C LEU A 13 0.63 -22.90 0.21
N GLN A 14 1.04 -23.40 -0.94
CA GLN A 14 1.90 -24.58 -1.07
C GLN A 14 3.30 -24.18 -1.52
N LEU A 15 4.32 -24.59 -0.78
CA LEU A 15 5.70 -24.44 -1.23
C LEU A 15 5.97 -25.37 -2.43
N ARG A 16 6.46 -24.79 -3.52
CA ARG A 16 6.79 -25.52 -4.76
C ARG A 16 8.15 -25.11 -5.29
N GLU A 17 8.80 -26.07 -5.96
CA GLU A 17 9.94 -25.78 -6.82
C GLU A 17 9.45 -25.58 -8.25
N LEU A 18 9.75 -24.41 -8.81
CA LEU A 18 9.34 -23.98 -10.15
C LEU A 18 10.57 -23.74 -11.04
N PRO A 19 10.43 -23.84 -12.36
CA PRO A 19 11.46 -23.36 -13.27
C PRO A 19 11.79 -21.89 -13.02
N MET A 20 13.05 -21.50 -13.29
CA MET A 20 13.47 -20.09 -13.24
C MET A 20 12.69 -19.30 -14.30
N PRO A 21 11.92 -18.25 -13.93
CA PRO A 21 11.17 -17.46 -14.88
C PRO A 21 12.14 -16.68 -15.79
N GLN A 22 11.77 -16.50 -17.05
CA GLN A 22 12.56 -15.74 -18.01
C GLN A 22 11.86 -14.42 -18.33
N PRO A 23 12.57 -13.27 -18.30
CA PRO A 23 11.98 -12.00 -18.65
C PRO A 23 11.73 -11.94 -20.16
N GLY A 24 10.52 -11.53 -20.56
CA GLY A 24 10.17 -11.20 -21.92
C GLY A 24 10.64 -9.81 -22.34
N PRO A 25 10.35 -9.37 -23.58
CA PRO A 25 10.64 -8.00 -24.03
C PRO A 25 10.01 -6.97 -23.09
N GLY A 26 10.81 -5.98 -22.66
CA GLY A 26 10.38 -4.92 -21.74
C GLY A 26 10.24 -5.35 -20.27
N GLU A 27 10.61 -6.56 -19.90
CA GLU A 27 10.53 -7.07 -18.54
C GLU A 27 11.91 -7.25 -17.89
N VAL A 28 11.94 -7.20 -16.57
CA VAL A 28 13.11 -7.51 -15.75
C VAL A 28 12.84 -8.73 -14.88
N ARG A 29 13.84 -9.61 -14.73
CA ARG A 29 13.83 -10.62 -13.68
C ARG A 29 14.51 -10.04 -12.45
N VAL A 30 13.85 -10.17 -11.30
CA VAL A 30 14.30 -9.64 -10.03
C VAL A 30 14.50 -10.79 -9.05
N ARG A 31 15.67 -10.89 -8.44
CA ARG A 31 15.92 -11.73 -7.27
C ARG A 31 15.31 -11.05 -6.06
N VAL A 32 14.33 -11.68 -5.44
CA VAL A 32 13.61 -11.13 -4.29
C VAL A 32 14.52 -11.15 -3.06
N LEU A 33 14.61 -10.03 -2.38
CA LEU A 33 15.30 -9.90 -1.09
C LEU A 33 14.31 -9.86 0.07
N ALA A 34 13.15 -9.24 -0.17
CA ALA A 34 12.06 -9.13 0.80
C ALA A 34 10.74 -8.91 0.07
N CYS A 35 9.65 -9.44 0.60
CA CYS A 35 8.30 -9.17 0.12
C CYS A 35 7.35 -8.97 1.30
N GLY A 36 6.72 -7.80 1.40
CA GLY A 36 5.74 -7.52 2.43
C GLY A 36 4.48 -8.36 2.30
N VAL A 37 3.80 -8.57 3.42
CA VAL A 37 2.54 -9.30 3.53
C VAL A 37 1.45 -8.30 3.93
N CYS A 38 0.51 -8.09 3.03
CA CYS A 38 -0.50 -7.07 3.14
C CYS A 38 -1.91 -7.67 3.22
N ARG A 39 -2.86 -6.87 3.62
CA ARG A 39 -4.27 -7.32 3.66
C ARG A 39 -4.81 -7.68 2.28
N THR A 40 -4.27 -7.10 1.22
CA THR A 40 -4.62 -7.46 -0.16
C THR A 40 -4.25 -8.92 -0.49
N ASP A 41 -3.14 -9.44 0.07
CA ASP A 41 -2.78 -10.84 -0.13
C ASP A 41 -3.80 -11.78 0.55
N LEU A 42 -4.37 -11.37 1.70
CA LEU A 42 -5.50 -12.09 2.31
C LEU A 42 -6.73 -12.08 1.39
N HIS A 43 -7.07 -10.93 0.78
CA HIS A 43 -8.18 -10.85 -0.17
C HIS A 43 -7.97 -11.77 -1.38
N VAL A 44 -6.73 -11.91 -1.87
CA VAL A 44 -6.39 -12.85 -2.95
C VAL A 44 -6.57 -14.30 -2.49
N VAL A 45 -6.02 -14.66 -1.32
CA VAL A 45 -6.09 -16.04 -0.78
C VAL A 45 -7.52 -16.44 -0.44
N ASP A 46 -8.31 -15.52 0.11
CA ASP A 46 -9.70 -15.78 0.52
C ASP A 46 -10.69 -15.71 -0.66
N GLY A 47 -10.25 -15.27 -1.86
CA GLY A 47 -11.09 -15.18 -3.05
C GLY A 47 -12.08 -14.02 -3.03
N GLU A 48 -11.76 -12.97 -2.29
CA GLU A 48 -12.58 -11.76 -2.22
C GLU A 48 -12.38 -10.83 -3.44
N LEU A 49 -11.32 -11.08 -4.22
CA LEU A 49 -11.08 -10.42 -5.49
C LEU A 49 -11.50 -11.33 -6.65
N PRO A 50 -12.27 -10.84 -7.64
CA PRO A 50 -12.77 -11.66 -8.74
C PRO A 50 -11.64 -12.14 -9.67
N GLU A 51 -11.77 -13.37 -10.18
CA GLU A 51 -11.01 -13.90 -11.32
C GLU A 51 -9.49 -14.02 -11.15
N ALA A 52 -8.98 -14.31 -9.95
CA ALA A 52 -7.56 -14.68 -9.80
C ALA A 52 -7.24 -15.91 -10.67
N PRO A 53 -6.28 -15.80 -11.63
CA PRO A 53 -5.83 -16.97 -12.38
C PRO A 53 -5.07 -17.92 -11.44
N LEU A 54 -5.56 -19.14 -11.28
CA LEU A 54 -4.89 -20.15 -10.46
C LEU A 54 -4.11 -21.15 -11.32
N PRO A 55 -2.98 -21.65 -10.86
CA PRO A 55 -2.29 -21.25 -9.63
C PRO A 55 -1.59 -19.90 -9.75
N ILE A 56 -1.49 -19.16 -8.62
CA ILE A 56 -0.82 -17.86 -8.57
C ILE A 56 0.20 -17.79 -7.42
N ILE A 57 1.29 -17.07 -7.59
CA ILE A 57 2.24 -16.67 -6.53
C ILE A 57 1.79 -15.31 -6.01
N PRO A 58 1.34 -15.17 -4.74
CA PRO A 58 0.98 -13.88 -4.16
C PRO A 58 2.19 -12.97 -3.89
N GLY A 59 1.94 -11.79 -3.30
CA GLY A 59 2.96 -10.85 -2.85
C GLY A 59 3.22 -9.72 -3.84
N HIS A 60 3.06 -8.48 -3.39
CA HIS A 60 3.14 -7.28 -4.23
C HIS A 60 3.92 -6.12 -3.59
N GLU A 61 4.59 -6.36 -2.50
CA GLU A 61 5.46 -5.41 -1.82
C GLU A 61 6.92 -5.87 -1.95
N ILE A 62 7.44 -5.93 -3.18
CA ILE A 62 8.68 -6.61 -3.47
C ILE A 62 9.85 -5.64 -3.47
N VAL A 63 10.87 -5.94 -2.68
CA VAL A 63 12.21 -5.36 -2.80
C VAL A 63 13.17 -6.45 -3.27
N GLY A 64 13.93 -6.18 -4.33
CA GLY A 64 14.86 -7.15 -4.87
C GLY A 64 15.98 -6.50 -5.68
N GLN A 65 16.78 -7.34 -6.31
CA GLN A 65 17.87 -6.92 -7.22
C GLN A 65 17.59 -7.43 -8.61
N VAL A 66 17.79 -6.58 -9.60
CA VAL A 66 17.72 -6.96 -11.01
C VAL A 66 18.73 -8.08 -11.27
N ASP A 67 18.26 -9.22 -11.76
CA ASP A 67 19.06 -10.40 -12.06
C ASP A 67 19.27 -10.57 -13.57
N ALA A 68 18.23 -10.28 -14.37
CA ALA A 68 18.33 -10.33 -15.83
C ALA A 68 17.38 -9.28 -16.46
N LEU A 69 17.77 -8.83 -17.65
CA LEU A 69 17.01 -7.86 -18.44
C LEU A 69 16.43 -8.56 -19.68
N GLY A 70 15.16 -8.32 -19.97
CA GLY A 70 14.54 -8.69 -21.23
C GLY A 70 14.94 -7.74 -22.36
N GLU A 71 14.61 -8.12 -23.58
CA GLU A 71 14.92 -7.33 -24.78
C GLU A 71 14.28 -5.93 -24.68
N GLY A 72 15.04 -4.89 -25.05
CA GLY A 72 14.57 -3.49 -25.10
C GLY A 72 14.49 -2.79 -23.74
N VAL A 73 14.81 -3.44 -22.64
CA VAL A 73 14.88 -2.80 -21.33
C VAL A 73 16.07 -1.84 -21.26
N THR A 74 15.77 -0.61 -20.85
CA THR A 74 16.76 0.44 -20.59
C THR A 74 16.52 1.05 -19.22
N GLY A 75 17.54 1.67 -18.61
CA GLY A 75 17.43 2.35 -17.32
C GLY A 75 17.58 1.46 -16.10
N PHE A 76 17.87 0.16 -16.28
CA PHE A 76 18.22 -0.76 -15.21
C PHE A 76 19.50 -1.51 -15.55
N GLU A 77 20.21 -1.91 -14.49
CA GLU A 77 21.43 -2.72 -14.59
C GLU A 77 21.34 -3.95 -13.67
N PRO A 78 21.96 -5.10 -14.06
CA PRO A 78 22.06 -6.24 -13.15
C PRO A 78 22.71 -5.85 -11.82
N GLY A 79 22.14 -6.34 -10.71
CA GLY A 79 22.54 -6.01 -9.36
C GLY A 79 21.83 -4.77 -8.78
N GLN A 80 21.24 -3.91 -9.60
CA GLN A 80 20.53 -2.72 -9.13
C GLN A 80 19.33 -3.09 -8.25
N ARG A 81 19.18 -2.41 -7.10
CA ARG A 81 18.04 -2.62 -6.21
C ARG A 81 16.79 -1.93 -6.73
N VAL A 82 15.70 -2.68 -6.77
CA VAL A 82 14.40 -2.21 -7.26
C VAL A 82 13.25 -2.62 -6.35
N GLY A 83 12.15 -1.86 -6.43
CA GLY A 83 10.87 -2.18 -5.83
C GLY A 83 9.81 -2.46 -6.88
N ILE A 84 8.99 -3.50 -6.67
CA ILE A 84 7.87 -3.86 -7.54
C ILE A 84 6.58 -3.76 -6.73
N PRO A 85 5.65 -2.86 -7.11
CA PRO A 85 4.40 -2.62 -6.40
C PRO A 85 3.24 -3.48 -6.93
N TRP A 86 2.04 -3.20 -6.41
CA TRP A 86 0.78 -3.82 -6.84
C TRP A 86 0.47 -3.63 -8.32
N LEU A 87 0.51 -2.38 -8.84
CA LEU A 87 0.26 -2.12 -10.26
C LEU A 87 1.44 -2.63 -11.08
N GLY A 88 1.27 -3.81 -11.70
CA GLY A 88 2.35 -4.51 -12.40
C GLY A 88 2.39 -4.27 -13.91
N HIS A 89 1.28 -3.80 -14.53
CA HIS A 89 1.22 -3.48 -15.96
C HIS A 89 -0.04 -2.70 -16.30
N THR A 90 0.01 -1.87 -17.34
CA THR A 90 -1.15 -1.21 -17.95
C THR A 90 -1.05 -1.20 -19.46
N CYS A 91 -2.19 -1.09 -20.15
CA CYS A 91 -2.24 -1.18 -21.62
C CYS A 91 -1.51 -0.03 -22.33
N GLY A 92 -1.35 1.13 -21.71
CA GLY A 92 -0.69 2.30 -22.29
C GLY A 92 -1.49 3.04 -23.36
N THR A 93 -2.67 2.55 -23.76
CA THR A 93 -3.43 3.05 -24.92
C THR A 93 -4.85 3.55 -24.61
N CYS A 94 -5.46 3.11 -23.49
CA CYS A 94 -6.77 3.60 -23.08
C CYS A 94 -6.71 5.08 -22.65
N SER A 95 -7.85 5.73 -22.52
CA SER A 95 -7.92 7.15 -22.17
C SER A 95 -7.24 7.44 -20.83
N TYR A 96 -7.41 6.58 -19.84
CA TYR A 96 -6.77 6.73 -18.53
C TYR A 96 -5.25 6.71 -18.62
N CYS A 97 -4.68 5.74 -19.35
CA CYS A 97 -3.23 5.67 -19.56
C CYS A 97 -2.69 6.90 -20.29
N GLN A 98 -3.42 7.43 -21.27
CA GLN A 98 -3.03 8.62 -22.05
C GLN A 98 -3.11 9.92 -21.23
N HIS A 99 -3.88 9.94 -20.14
CA HIS A 99 -4.01 11.09 -19.23
C HIS A 99 -3.22 10.92 -17.90
N ALA A 100 -2.26 9.98 -17.87
CA ALA A 100 -1.46 9.68 -16.66
C ALA A 100 -2.31 9.24 -15.44
N GLU A 101 -3.44 8.59 -15.71
CA GLU A 101 -4.34 7.98 -14.74
C GLU A 101 -4.29 6.44 -14.88
N GLU A 102 -3.12 5.88 -15.14
CA GLU A 102 -2.93 4.47 -15.46
C GLU A 102 -3.38 3.51 -14.33
N ASN A 103 -3.51 3.99 -13.11
CA ASN A 103 -4.14 3.24 -12.02
C ASN A 103 -5.62 2.91 -12.27
N LEU A 104 -6.27 3.62 -13.21
CA LEU A 104 -7.64 3.40 -13.67
C LEU A 104 -7.68 2.74 -15.05
N CYS A 105 -6.60 2.15 -15.52
CA CYS A 105 -6.51 1.48 -16.83
C CYS A 105 -7.65 0.47 -17.03
N ASP A 106 -8.20 0.37 -18.25
CA ASP A 106 -9.27 -0.59 -18.59
C ASP A 106 -8.78 -2.06 -18.60
N ALA A 107 -7.47 -2.29 -18.74
CA ALA A 107 -6.85 -3.62 -18.76
C ALA A 107 -5.57 -3.65 -17.91
N PRO A 108 -5.66 -3.41 -16.60
CA PRO A 108 -4.51 -3.44 -15.72
C PRO A 108 -4.11 -4.87 -15.39
N GLN A 109 -2.85 -5.07 -15.00
CA GLN A 109 -2.40 -6.32 -14.39
C GLN A 109 -1.74 -6.00 -13.06
N PHE A 110 -1.97 -6.88 -12.08
CA PHE A 110 -1.56 -6.66 -10.71
C PHE A 110 -0.60 -7.75 -10.23
N THR A 111 0.52 -7.33 -9.65
CA THR A 111 1.55 -8.21 -9.08
C THR A 111 0.97 -9.00 -7.91
N GLY A 112 1.19 -10.31 -7.89
CA GLY A 112 0.69 -11.19 -6.84
C GLY A 112 -0.81 -11.53 -6.95
N TYR A 113 -1.46 -11.11 -8.04
CA TYR A 113 -2.88 -11.36 -8.27
C TYR A 113 -3.18 -11.83 -9.69
N THR A 114 -2.98 -10.99 -10.72
CA THR A 114 -3.15 -11.37 -12.13
C THR A 114 -1.82 -11.63 -12.83
N ARG A 115 -0.71 -11.34 -12.17
CA ARG A 115 0.66 -11.71 -12.51
C ARG A 115 1.31 -12.36 -11.29
N PRO A 116 2.28 -13.30 -11.47
CA PRO A 116 3.04 -13.85 -10.36
C PRO A 116 3.70 -12.77 -9.52
N GLY A 117 3.68 -12.95 -8.20
CA GLY A 117 4.21 -12.01 -7.22
C GLY A 117 5.51 -12.45 -6.56
N GLY A 118 5.81 -11.83 -5.41
CA GLY A 118 7.08 -11.91 -4.72
C GLY A 118 7.17 -12.94 -3.59
N TYR A 119 6.17 -13.77 -3.38
CA TYR A 119 6.32 -14.90 -2.44
C TYR A 119 7.15 -16.02 -3.11
N ALA A 120 8.32 -15.64 -3.60
CA ALA A 120 9.23 -16.48 -4.36
C ALA A 120 10.66 -15.95 -4.31
N GLU A 121 11.63 -16.76 -4.69
CA GLU A 121 13.04 -16.32 -4.81
C GLU A 121 13.27 -15.36 -5.98
N TYR A 122 12.46 -15.46 -7.05
CA TYR A 122 12.53 -14.60 -8.23
C TYR A 122 11.14 -14.23 -8.74
N VAL A 123 11.05 -13.06 -9.32
CA VAL A 123 9.83 -12.54 -9.99
C VAL A 123 10.23 -11.89 -11.32
N VAL A 124 9.32 -11.92 -12.30
CA VAL A 124 9.41 -11.13 -13.53
C VAL A 124 8.43 -9.98 -13.47
N ALA A 125 8.88 -8.78 -13.76
CA ALA A 125 8.09 -7.56 -13.73
C ALA A 125 8.26 -6.73 -15.01
N ASP A 126 7.23 -6.00 -15.40
CA ASP A 126 7.33 -4.95 -16.43
C ASP A 126 8.26 -3.84 -15.93
N ALA A 127 9.34 -3.57 -16.67
CA ALA A 127 10.35 -2.59 -16.28
C ALA A 127 9.78 -1.19 -16.04
N ARG A 128 8.67 -0.83 -16.68
CA ARG A 128 7.99 0.45 -16.50
C ARG A 128 7.37 0.62 -15.11
N PHE A 129 7.11 -0.48 -14.41
CA PHE A 129 6.51 -0.52 -13.08
C PHE A 129 7.50 -0.96 -12.00
N ALA A 130 8.79 -1.02 -12.32
CA ALA A 130 9.87 -1.19 -11.36
C ALA A 130 10.43 0.17 -10.95
N PHE A 131 10.68 0.36 -9.66
CA PHE A 131 11.22 1.60 -9.11
C PHE A 131 12.64 1.37 -8.58
N ALA A 132 13.60 2.21 -8.98
CA ALA A 132 14.92 2.21 -8.38
C ALA A 132 14.83 2.70 -6.91
N LEU A 133 15.35 1.91 -5.97
CA LEU A 133 15.27 2.22 -4.53
C LEU A 133 16.60 2.71 -3.92
N GLY A 134 17.66 2.84 -4.72
CA GLY A 134 19.00 3.14 -4.21
C GLY A 134 19.59 1.97 -3.41
N GLU A 135 20.77 2.17 -2.84
CA GLU A 135 21.51 1.10 -2.13
C GLU A 135 21.33 1.17 -0.60
N GLU A 136 20.78 2.26 -0.08
CA GLU A 136 20.61 2.47 1.36
C GLU A 136 19.34 1.81 1.89
N GLY A 137 19.35 1.47 3.17
CA GLY A 137 18.23 0.88 3.90
C GLY A 137 18.13 -0.66 3.79
N ASP A 138 17.50 -1.25 4.79
CA ASP A 138 17.22 -2.68 4.85
C ASP A 138 16.04 -3.04 3.90
N PRO A 139 16.17 -4.03 3.01
CA PRO A 139 15.08 -4.51 2.15
C PRO A 139 13.81 -4.85 2.93
N VAL A 140 13.92 -5.40 4.13
CA VAL A 140 12.77 -5.73 4.98
C VAL A 140 12.02 -4.46 5.40
N ALA A 141 12.73 -3.41 5.77
CA ALA A 141 12.13 -2.13 6.14
C ALA A 141 11.55 -1.38 4.94
N LEU A 142 12.10 -1.59 3.74
CA LEU A 142 11.62 -0.93 2.51
C LEU A 142 10.37 -1.60 1.90
N ALA A 143 10.18 -2.91 2.11
CA ALA A 143 9.10 -3.65 1.47
C ALA A 143 7.69 -3.05 1.70
N PRO A 144 7.28 -2.63 2.92
CA PRO A 144 5.97 -2.02 3.15
C PRO A 144 5.75 -0.71 2.38
N LEU A 145 6.83 -0.03 1.96
CA LEU A 145 6.73 1.21 1.20
C LEU A 145 6.14 0.99 -0.20
N LEU A 146 6.21 -0.24 -0.75
CA LEU A 146 5.74 -0.58 -2.09
C LEU A 146 4.21 -0.72 -2.19
N CYS A 147 3.50 -0.79 -1.05
CA CYS A 147 2.04 -0.77 -0.99
C CYS A 147 1.55 0.30 -0.02
N ALA A 148 1.73 0.09 1.28
CA ALA A 148 1.26 1.02 2.31
C ALA A 148 1.87 2.43 2.15
N GLY A 149 3.13 2.53 1.76
CA GLY A 149 3.79 3.80 1.45
C GLY A 149 3.19 4.48 0.22
N LEU A 150 3.04 3.77 -0.88
CA LEU A 150 2.53 4.31 -2.15
C LEU A 150 1.06 4.73 -2.07
N ILE A 151 0.18 3.89 -1.49
CA ILE A 151 -1.22 4.29 -1.29
C ILE A 151 -1.33 5.44 -0.29
N GLY A 152 -0.47 5.44 0.73
CA GLY A 152 -0.35 6.54 1.69
C GLY A 152 0.01 7.84 1.00
N TRP A 153 1.04 7.83 0.15
CA TRP A 153 1.47 8.99 -0.63
C TRP A 153 0.35 9.51 -1.53
N ARG A 154 -0.26 8.63 -2.33
CA ARG A 154 -1.37 9.02 -3.22
C ARG A 154 -2.54 9.63 -2.45
N SER A 155 -2.87 9.06 -1.30
CA SER A 155 -3.91 9.60 -0.42
C SER A 155 -3.54 10.98 0.12
N LEU A 156 -2.28 11.19 0.46
CA LEU A 156 -1.77 12.48 0.95
C LEU A 156 -1.81 13.55 -0.15
N VAL A 157 -1.44 13.19 -1.39
CA VAL A 157 -1.56 14.08 -2.56
C VAL A 157 -3.03 14.44 -2.81
N LYS A 158 -3.94 13.46 -2.75
CA LYS A 158 -5.39 13.70 -2.90
C LYS A 158 -5.98 14.52 -1.75
N ALA A 159 -5.41 14.45 -0.55
CA ALA A 159 -5.83 15.27 0.60
C ALA A 159 -5.47 16.76 0.44
N GLY A 160 -4.57 17.10 -0.50
CA GLY A 160 -4.08 18.46 -0.70
C GLY A 160 -3.03 18.86 0.33
N ASP A 161 -2.75 20.14 0.45
CA ASP A 161 -1.66 20.73 1.26
C ASP A 161 -2.09 21.31 2.61
N GLY A 162 -3.34 21.04 3.01
CA GLY A 162 -3.89 21.54 4.28
C GLY A 162 -3.04 21.13 5.48
N LYS A 163 -2.90 22.04 6.45
CA LYS A 163 -2.02 21.86 7.61
C LYS A 163 -2.53 20.82 8.60
N ARG A 164 -3.85 20.76 8.82
CA ARG A 164 -4.49 19.89 9.83
C ARG A 164 -5.05 18.65 9.17
N LEU A 165 -4.33 17.54 9.32
CA LEU A 165 -4.64 16.27 8.66
C LEU A 165 -5.15 15.24 9.66
N GLY A 166 -6.36 14.71 9.43
CA GLY A 166 -6.90 13.56 10.16
C GLY A 166 -6.50 12.24 9.48
N LEU A 167 -6.13 11.24 10.28
CA LEU A 167 -5.88 9.87 9.81
C LEU A 167 -6.80 8.92 10.58
N TYR A 168 -7.80 8.35 9.90
CA TYR A 168 -8.77 7.41 10.44
C TYR A 168 -8.36 5.98 10.17
N GLY A 169 -8.07 5.21 11.25
CA GLY A 169 -7.46 3.90 11.19
C GLY A 169 -5.92 4.00 11.16
N PHE A 170 -5.30 3.75 12.33
CA PHE A 170 -3.86 3.93 12.50
C PHE A 170 -3.10 2.60 12.34
N GLY A 171 -3.03 2.10 11.09
CA GLY A 171 -2.31 0.89 10.67
C GLY A 171 -1.09 1.21 9.81
N ALA A 172 -0.66 0.24 8.97
CA ALA A 172 0.56 0.32 8.16
C ALA A 172 0.66 1.59 7.30
N ALA A 173 -0.39 1.95 6.55
CA ALA A 173 -0.34 3.15 5.70
C ALA A 173 -0.34 4.45 6.53
N ALA A 174 -1.11 4.50 7.62
CA ALA A 174 -1.21 5.69 8.44
C ALA A 174 0.12 6.01 9.13
N HIS A 175 0.83 5.03 9.70
CA HIS A 175 2.10 5.28 10.39
C HIS A 175 3.21 5.74 9.42
N ILE A 176 3.20 5.24 8.17
CA ILE A 176 4.14 5.69 7.13
C ILE A 176 3.81 7.13 6.71
N VAL A 177 2.57 7.40 6.31
CA VAL A 177 2.18 8.71 5.78
C VAL A 177 2.26 9.81 6.83
N MET A 178 2.05 9.47 8.09
CA MET A 178 2.18 10.41 9.19
C MET A 178 3.59 11.01 9.26
N GLN A 179 4.63 10.21 9.06
CA GLN A 179 6.02 10.68 9.09
C GLN A 179 6.27 11.65 7.94
N VAL A 180 5.74 11.36 6.74
CA VAL A 180 5.80 12.28 5.59
C VAL A 180 5.01 13.57 5.87
N ALA A 181 3.79 13.48 6.37
CA ALA A 181 2.96 14.63 6.68
C ALA A 181 3.62 15.56 7.71
N ARG A 182 4.24 15.00 8.75
CA ARG A 182 5.01 15.75 9.73
C ARG A 182 6.24 16.42 9.12
N TRP A 183 6.99 15.70 8.29
CA TRP A 183 8.13 16.29 7.57
C TRP A 183 7.70 17.48 6.70
N GLN A 184 6.47 17.43 6.12
CA GLN A 184 5.85 18.54 5.41
C GLN A 184 5.38 19.67 6.35
N GLY A 185 5.53 19.55 7.67
CA GLY A 185 5.09 20.54 8.67
C GLY A 185 3.60 20.52 8.98
N ARG A 186 2.90 19.40 8.67
CA ARG A 186 1.47 19.26 9.00
C ARG A 186 1.26 18.84 10.44
N ASP A 187 0.15 19.26 11.00
CA ASP A 187 -0.37 18.82 12.30
C ASP A 187 -1.25 17.59 12.07
N VAL A 188 -0.84 16.41 12.58
CA VAL A 188 -1.55 15.15 12.36
C VAL A 188 -2.43 14.79 13.56
N TYR A 189 -3.69 14.46 13.29
CA TYR A 189 -4.72 14.03 14.22
C TYR A 189 -5.04 12.56 13.93
N ALA A 190 -4.76 11.66 14.86
CA ALA A 190 -4.94 10.23 14.68
C ALA A 190 -6.25 9.74 15.31
N PHE A 191 -7.01 8.95 14.56
CA PHE A 191 -8.27 8.38 14.97
C PHE A 191 -8.20 6.86 14.93
N SER A 192 -8.43 6.22 16.07
CA SER A 192 -8.41 4.76 16.21
C SER A 192 -9.80 4.21 16.49
N ARG A 193 -9.92 2.88 16.55
CA ARG A 193 -11.13 2.24 17.08
C ARG A 193 -11.36 2.69 18.52
N PRO A 194 -12.63 2.79 18.95
CA PRO A 194 -12.95 3.12 20.32
C PRO A 194 -12.19 2.23 21.32
N GLY A 195 -11.49 2.87 22.26
CA GLY A 195 -10.72 2.19 23.31
C GLY A 195 -9.37 1.58 22.88
N ASP A 196 -8.92 1.79 21.65
CA ASP A 196 -7.62 1.32 21.16
C ASP A 196 -6.48 2.26 21.61
N VAL A 197 -6.20 2.24 22.91
CA VAL A 197 -5.18 3.10 23.55
C VAL A 197 -3.79 2.82 22.97
N ALA A 198 -3.49 1.56 22.62
CA ALA A 198 -2.18 1.19 22.06
C ALA A 198 -1.93 1.89 20.70
N ALA A 199 -2.91 1.92 19.81
CA ALA A 199 -2.80 2.64 18.53
C ALA A 199 -2.70 4.17 18.74
N GLN A 200 -3.42 4.71 19.73
CA GLN A 200 -3.34 6.15 20.07
C GLN A 200 -1.96 6.52 20.62
N ASP A 201 -1.40 5.70 21.51
CA ASP A 201 -0.08 5.94 22.09
C ASP A 201 1.01 5.78 21.03
N PHE A 202 0.88 4.81 20.13
CA PHE A 202 1.77 4.67 18.97
C PHE A 202 1.71 5.91 18.08
N ALA A 203 0.52 6.43 17.76
CA ALA A 203 0.38 7.68 17.01
C ALA A 203 1.05 8.87 17.71
N ARG A 204 0.87 9.01 19.04
CA ARG A 204 1.52 10.06 19.83
C ARG A 204 3.05 9.92 19.82
N SER A 205 3.57 8.71 19.94
CA SER A 205 5.03 8.45 19.90
C SER A 205 5.66 8.87 18.57
N LEU A 206 4.91 8.75 17.47
CA LEU A 206 5.29 9.24 16.14
C LEU A 206 5.05 10.76 15.98
N GLY A 207 4.39 11.42 16.97
CA GLY A 207 4.21 12.85 17.07
C GLY A 207 2.88 13.37 16.51
N ALA A 208 1.80 12.57 16.59
CA ALA A 208 0.45 13.11 16.43
C ALA A 208 0.21 14.21 17.47
N VAL A 209 -0.33 15.34 17.04
CA VAL A 209 -0.66 16.45 17.95
C VAL A 209 -1.88 16.13 18.79
N TRP A 210 -2.69 15.17 18.33
CA TRP A 210 -3.84 14.63 19.03
C TRP A 210 -4.10 13.18 18.57
N ALA A 211 -4.57 12.34 19.48
CA ALA A 211 -5.06 11.01 19.15
C ALA A 211 -6.24 10.65 20.05
N GLY A 212 -7.30 10.08 19.46
CA GLY A 212 -8.53 9.71 20.15
C GLY A 212 -9.37 8.70 19.37
N ASP A 213 -10.57 8.45 19.87
CA ASP A 213 -11.51 7.52 19.25
C ASP A 213 -12.11 8.11 17.97
N SER A 214 -12.37 7.25 16.98
CA SER A 214 -12.90 7.67 15.67
C SER A 214 -14.29 8.33 15.70
N GLY A 215 -15.02 8.19 16.82
CA GLY A 215 -16.29 8.87 17.06
C GLY A 215 -16.15 10.24 17.73
N GLU A 216 -14.97 10.62 18.19
CA GLU A 216 -14.72 11.91 18.83
C GLU A 216 -14.44 13.00 17.81
N LEU A 217 -14.70 14.24 18.19
CA LEU A 217 -14.29 15.41 17.40
C LEU A 217 -12.88 15.85 17.84
N PRO A 218 -12.00 16.19 16.89
CA PRO A 218 -10.71 16.76 17.22
C PRO A 218 -10.90 18.18 17.84
N PRO A 219 -9.90 18.68 18.58
CA PRO A 219 -10.02 19.98 19.25
C PRO A 219 -10.13 21.17 18.28
N VAL A 220 -9.79 20.97 17.02
CA VAL A 220 -9.88 21.99 15.95
C VAL A 220 -10.40 21.36 14.67
N PRO A 221 -11.13 22.09 13.81
CA PRO A 221 -11.56 21.56 12.51
C PRO A 221 -10.37 21.20 11.61
N LEU A 222 -10.47 20.08 10.91
CA LEU A 222 -9.43 19.55 10.02
C LEU A 222 -9.53 20.17 8.62
N ASP A 223 -8.39 20.29 7.93
CA ASP A 223 -8.35 20.71 6.53
C ASP A 223 -8.65 19.51 5.59
N ALA A 224 -8.17 18.32 5.96
CA ALA A 224 -8.45 17.08 5.27
C ALA A 224 -8.45 15.89 6.23
N ALA A 225 -9.10 14.80 5.84
CA ALA A 225 -9.07 13.52 6.55
C ALA A 225 -8.87 12.38 5.56
N ILE A 226 -8.00 11.42 5.90
CA ILE A 226 -7.78 10.19 5.12
C ILE A 226 -8.30 9.01 5.93
N ILE A 227 -9.13 8.17 5.30
CA ILE A 227 -9.71 6.98 5.93
C ILE A 227 -9.03 5.74 5.35
N TYR A 228 -8.24 5.06 6.19
CA TYR A 228 -7.61 3.77 5.87
C TYR A 228 -8.39 2.57 6.40
N ALA A 229 -9.24 2.79 7.42
CA ALA A 229 -10.05 1.73 7.98
C ALA A 229 -11.20 1.34 7.02
N PRO A 230 -11.55 0.05 6.91
CA PRO A 230 -12.56 -0.44 5.96
C PRO A 230 -14.01 -0.24 6.49
N ALA A 231 -14.34 0.95 6.97
CA ALA A 231 -15.58 1.25 7.68
C ALA A 231 -16.27 2.50 7.11
N GLY A 232 -17.36 2.32 6.39
CA GLY A 232 -18.10 3.40 5.71
C GLY A 232 -18.69 4.44 6.66
N GLU A 233 -19.02 4.05 7.91
CA GLU A 233 -19.49 4.98 8.94
C GLU A 233 -18.46 6.06 9.31
N LEU A 234 -17.19 5.86 9.00
CA LEU A 234 -16.15 6.87 9.22
C LEU A 234 -16.26 8.07 8.25
N VAL A 235 -16.92 7.91 7.11
CA VAL A 235 -17.09 9.01 6.14
C VAL A 235 -17.90 10.15 6.74
N PRO A 236 -19.13 9.94 7.27
CA PRO A 236 -19.85 11.01 7.94
C PRO A 236 -19.17 11.49 9.23
N ALA A 237 -18.42 10.63 9.94
CA ALA A 237 -17.66 11.05 11.11
C ALA A 237 -16.53 12.03 10.72
N ALA A 238 -15.76 11.69 9.70
CA ALA A 238 -14.70 12.54 9.17
C ALA A 238 -15.24 13.86 8.59
N LEU A 239 -16.38 13.84 7.87
CA LEU A 239 -17.02 15.06 7.35
C LEU A 239 -17.38 16.04 8.47
N ARG A 240 -17.86 15.56 9.63
CA ARG A 240 -18.16 16.41 10.79
C ARG A 240 -16.92 17.07 11.40
N ALA A 241 -15.76 16.43 11.27
CA ALA A 241 -14.50 16.95 11.77
C ALA A 241 -13.86 17.99 10.84
N LEU A 242 -14.32 18.10 9.57
CA LEU A 242 -13.75 19.03 8.59
C LEU A 242 -14.21 20.47 8.76
N ARG A 243 -13.30 21.39 8.46
CA ARG A 243 -13.69 22.77 8.17
C ARG A 243 -14.51 22.85 6.87
N LYS A 244 -15.06 24.02 6.57
CA LYS A 244 -15.62 24.34 5.24
C LYS A 244 -14.54 24.19 4.16
N GLY A 245 -14.90 23.65 3.01
CA GLY A 245 -13.97 23.37 1.91
C GLY A 245 -12.93 22.29 2.24
N GLY A 246 -13.15 21.50 3.30
CA GLY A 246 -12.29 20.38 3.63
C GLY A 246 -12.60 19.12 2.82
N ARG A 247 -11.69 18.15 2.83
CA ARG A 247 -11.80 16.93 1.99
C ARG A 247 -11.63 15.65 2.81
N VAL A 248 -12.52 14.69 2.61
CA VAL A 248 -12.36 13.29 3.04
C VAL A 248 -11.83 12.49 1.89
N VAL A 249 -10.75 11.72 2.11
CA VAL A 249 -10.15 10.79 1.16
C VAL A 249 -10.36 9.36 1.65
N CYS A 250 -11.13 8.55 0.92
CA CYS A 250 -11.35 7.14 1.22
C CYS A 250 -10.22 6.32 0.57
N ALA A 251 -9.38 5.68 1.38
CA ALA A 251 -8.18 4.98 0.95
C ALA A 251 -8.19 3.47 1.27
N GLY A 252 -9.24 2.95 1.88
CA GLY A 252 -9.43 1.52 2.10
C GLY A 252 -9.78 0.82 0.78
N ILE A 253 -9.17 -0.34 0.51
CA ILE A 253 -9.47 -1.13 -0.70
C ILE A 253 -10.88 -1.74 -0.67
N HIS A 254 -11.32 -2.20 0.49
CA HIS A 254 -12.67 -2.62 0.78
C HIS A 254 -13.22 -1.76 1.90
N MET A 255 -14.41 -1.26 1.72
CA MET A 255 -15.10 -0.44 2.70
C MET A 255 -16.56 -0.91 2.78
N SER A 256 -17.12 -0.98 3.98
CA SER A 256 -18.55 -1.19 4.14
C SER A 256 -19.34 -0.04 3.51
N ASP A 257 -20.62 -0.22 3.26
CA ASP A 257 -21.48 0.82 2.71
C ASP A 257 -21.38 2.10 3.53
N ILE A 258 -21.35 3.23 2.84
CA ILE A 258 -21.39 4.54 3.46
C ILE A 258 -22.86 4.77 3.89
N PRO A 259 -23.14 4.93 5.19
CA PRO A 259 -24.51 5.15 5.62
C PRO A 259 -25.03 6.51 5.11
N SER A 260 -26.34 6.64 4.97
CA SER A 260 -26.96 7.95 4.68
C SER A 260 -26.60 8.96 5.78
N PHE A 261 -26.37 10.19 5.38
CA PHE A 261 -26.05 11.27 6.28
C PHE A 261 -26.72 12.58 5.85
N PRO A 262 -26.95 13.52 6.79
CA PRO A 262 -27.55 14.82 6.46
C PRO A 262 -26.67 15.62 5.51
N TYR A 263 -27.29 16.30 4.54
CA TYR A 263 -26.58 17.11 3.54
C TYR A 263 -25.79 18.27 4.15
N ASP A 264 -26.18 18.76 5.32
CA ASP A 264 -25.54 19.88 6.03
C ASP A 264 -24.07 19.60 6.39
N ILE A 265 -23.70 18.35 6.64
CA ILE A 265 -22.30 17.98 6.90
C ILE A 265 -21.43 17.90 5.64
N LEU A 266 -22.02 17.78 4.44
CA LEU A 266 -21.34 17.89 3.15
C LEU A 266 -21.38 19.32 2.61
N TRP A 267 -22.45 20.04 2.89
CA TRP A 267 -22.65 21.44 2.50
C TRP A 267 -21.41 22.31 2.81
N GLN A 268 -21.22 23.41 2.13
CA GLN A 268 -20.11 24.34 2.28
C GLN A 268 -18.80 23.81 1.64
N GLU A 269 -18.94 23.28 0.44
CA GLU A 269 -17.83 22.87 -0.43
C GLU A 269 -16.93 21.77 0.18
N ARG A 270 -17.47 20.95 1.08
CA ARG A 270 -16.78 19.75 1.52
C ARG A 270 -16.81 18.68 0.42
N GLU A 271 -15.74 17.92 0.33
CA GLU A 271 -15.60 16.88 -0.68
C GLU A 271 -15.43 15.50 -0.04
N VAL A 272 -15.94 14.48 -0.72
CA VAL A 272 -15.60 13.07 -0.48
C VAL A 272 -15.03 12.51 -1.77
N VAL A 273 -13.79 12.05 -1.73
CA VAL A 273 -13.09 11.45 -2.86
C VAL A 273 -12.51 10.11 -2.48
N SER A 274 -12.19 9.26 -3.47
CA SER A 274 -11.50 8.00 -3.25
C SER A 274 -10.15 7.97 -3.94
N VAL A 275 -9.31 7.04 -3.54
CA VAL A 275 -8.08 6.67 -4.24
C VAL A 275 -8.14 5.22 -4.65
N ALA A 276 -7.54 4.90 -5.77
CA ALA A 276 -7.40 3.54 -6.27
C ALA A 276 -5.93 3.29 -6.59
N ASN A 277 -5.28 2.41 -5.83
CA ASN A 277 -3.94 1.94 -6.16
C ASN A 277 -2.90 3.10 -6.21
N LEU A 278 -1.98 3.07 -7.18
CA LEU A 278 -0.91 4.04 -7.41
C LEU A 278 -0.74 4.29 -8.91
N THR A 279 -0.17 5.43 -9.28
CA THR A 279 0.42 5.67 -10.60
C THR A 279 1.94 5.51 -10.54
N ARG A 280 2.61 5.38 -11.70
CA ARG A 280 4.08 5.42 -11.74
C ARG A 280 4.64 6.73 -11.19
N GLN A 281 3.94 7.82 -11.45
CA GLN A 281 4.32 9.13 -10.95
C GLN A 281 4.34 9.17 -9.41
N ASP A 282 3.37 8.52 -8.75
CA ASP A 282 3.36 8.42 -7.28
C ASP A 282 4.66 7.76 -6.76
N GLY A 283 5.15 6.70 -7.43
CA GLY A 283 6.40 6.05 -7.03
C GLY A 283 7.63 6.92 -7.28
N LEU A 284 7.69 7.58 -8.45
CA LEU A 284 8.80 8.48 -8.80
C LEU A 284 8.92 9.67 -7.84
N GLU A 285 7.80 10.14 -7.28
CA GLU A 285 7.77 11.22 -6.30
C GLU A 285 7.99 10.72 -4.88
N PHE A 286 7.40 9.60 -4.50
CA PHE A 286 7.40 9.10 -3.14
C PHE A 286 8.77 8.60 -2.68
N PHE A 287 9.46 7.75 -3.45
CA PHE A 287 10.71 7.13 -2.99
C PHE A 287 11.83 8.14 -2.69
N PRO A 288 12.06 9.20 -3.48
CA PRO A 288 12.98 10.27 -3.09
C PRO A 288 12.57 10.98 -1.79
N VAL A 289 11.27 11.22 -1.59
CA VAL A 289 10.76 11.82 -0.34
C VAL A 289 10.95 10.87 0.83
N ALA A 290 10.62 9.58 0.65
CA ALA A 290 10.78 8.56 1.68
C ALA A 290 12.23 8.47 2.18
N ALA A 291 13.21 8.53 1.26
CA ALA A 291 14.63 8.56 1.59
C ALA A 291 15.02 9.83 2.38
N GLN A 292 14.51 11.00 1.98
CA GLN A 292 14.78 12.27 2.68
C GLN A 292 14.17 12.31 4.09
N VAL A 293 12.96 11.76 4.24
CA VAL A 293 12.27 11.67 5.53
C VAL A 293 12.96 10.68 6.46
N GLY A 294 13.60 9.64 5.91
CA GLY A 294 14.13 8.53 6.68
C GLY A 294 13.01 7.74 7.36
N ILE A 295 12.01 7.32 6.58
CA ILE A 295 10.82 6.65 7.12
C ILE A 295 11.23 5.39 7.88
N HIS A 296 10.80 5.32 9.13
CA HIS A 296 10.90 4.11 9.95
C HIS A 296 9.64 3.26 9.80
N THR A 297 9.82 1.98 9.48
CA THR A 297 8.75 0.99 9.39
C THR A 297 8.95 -0.08 10.45
N GLU A 298 7.91 -0.37 11.23
CA GLU A 298 7.90 -1.53 12.12
C GLU A 298 7.67 -2.79 11.29
N THR A 299 8.60 -3.75 11.34
CA THR A 299 8.54 -4.95 10.50
C THR A 299 8.86 -6.22 11.28
N HIS A 300 8.24 -7.33 10.88
CA HIS A 300 8.46 -8.68 11.39
C HIS A 300 8.83 -9.59 10.22
N ALA A 301 10.09 -10.05 10.21
CA ALA A 301 10.60 -10.92 9.14
C ALA A 301 10.18 -12.39 9.39
N TYR A 302 9.75 -13.06 8.33
CA TYR A 302 9.43 -14.48 8.28
C TYR A 302 10.19 -15.14 7.12
N PRO A 303 10.73 -16.37 7.28
CA PRO A 303 11.19 -17.14 6.14
C PRO A 303 10.07 -17.35 5.11
N LEU A 304 10.42 -17.49 3.83
CA LEU A 304 9.44 -17.69 2.74
C LEU A 304 8.45 -18.83 3.04
N GLU A 305 8.93 -19.93 3.59
CA GLU A 305 8.13 -21.12 3.92
C GLU A 305 7.08 -20.86 5.01
N GLN A 306 7.23 -19.78 5.77
CA GLN A 306 6.28 -19.36 6.80
C GLN A 306 5.24 -18.36 6.29
N ALA A 307 5.04 -18.23 4.98
CA ALA A 307 4.05 -17.32 4.40
C ALA A 307 2.64 -17.52 4.97
N ASN A 308 2.21 -18.77 5.17
CA ASN A 308 0.91 -19.05 5.79
C ASN A 308 0.83 -18.55 7.24
N GLN A 309 1.92 -18.66 8.01
CA GLN A 309 1.99 -18.13 9.37
C GLN A 309 1.92 -16.60 9.37
N ALA A 310 2.65 -15.93 8.47
CA ALA A 310 2.62 -14.48 8.33
C ALA A 310 1.22 -13.96 7.96
N LEU A 311 0.52 -14.65 7.05
CA LEU A 311 -0.87 -14.34 6.67
C LEU A 311 -1.82 -14.53 7.86
N ASP A 312 -1.67 -15.61 8.65
CA ASP A 312 -2.51 -15.88 9.82
C ASP A 312 -2.25 -14.84 10.95
N ASP A 313 -1.00 -14.48 11.17
CA ASP A 313 -0.63 -13.45 12.15
C ASP A 313 -1.18 -12.07 11.76
N LEU A 314 -1.13 -11.71 10.46
CA LEU A 314 -1.76 -10.51 9.94
C LEU A 314 -3.30 -10.53 10.11
N ARG A 315 -3.94 -11.65 9.79
CA ARG A 315 -5.40 -11.84 9.93
C ARG A 315 -5.87 -11.61 11.36
N ASN A 316 -5.10 -12.12 12.32
CA ASN A 316 -5.43 -12.07 13.75
C ASN A 316 -4.83 -10.85 14.47
N GLY A 317 -4.12 -9.97 13.78
CA GLY A 317 -3.53 -8.76 14.37
C GLY A 317 -2.49 -9.06 15.46
N ARG A 318 -1.64 -10.08 15.26
CA ARG A 318 -0.66 -10.55 16.26
C ARG A 318 0.63 -9.73 16.30
N PHE A 319 0.75 -8.70 15.47
CA PHE A 319 1.89 -7.79 15.44
C PHE A 319 1.46 -6.34 15.15
N GLN A 320 2.31 -5.39 15.48
CA GLN A 320 2.24 -4.01 15.03
C GLN A 320 3.14 -3.86 13.79
N GLY A 321 2.77 -2.98 12.85
CA GLY A 321 3.57 -2.76 11.64
C GLY A 321 3.23 -3.71 10.49
N ALA A 322 4.24 -4.30 9.86
CA ALA A 322 4.11 -5.14 8.67
C ALA A 322 4.88 -6.47 8.82
N ALA A 323 4.28 -7.57 8.36
CA ALA A 323 5.00 -8.83 8.15
C ALA A 323 5.74 -8.78 6.81
N VAL A 324 6.93 -9.39 6.75
CA VAL A 324 7.77 -9.39 5.54
C VAL A 324 8.40 -10.77 5.36
N LEU A 325 8.19 -11.37 4.19
CA LEU A 325 8.83 -12.64 3.81
C LEU A 325 10.24 -12.40 3.28
N VAL A 326 11.17 -13.24 3.70
CA VAL A 326 12.56 -13.27 3.23
C VAL A 326 12.79 -14.64 2.59
N PRO A 327 12.98 -14.73 1.25
CA PRO A 327 13.21 -15.96 0.53
C PRO A 327 14.54 -16.65 0.80
#